data_7b5fdeb4671c16f69c6be0c9ea8e6338
#
_entry.id   7b5fdeb4671c16f69c6be0c9ea8e6338
#
_cell.length_a   1.000
_cell.length_b   1.000
_cell.length_c   1.000
_cell.angle_alpha   90.00
_cell.angle_beta   90.00
_cell.angle_gamma   90.00
#
_symmetry.space_group_name_H-M   'P 1'
#
loop_
_entity.id
_entity.type
_entity.pdbx_description
1 polymer ?
#
loop_
_entity_poly.entity_id
_entity_poly.type
_entity_poly.pdbx_seq_one_letter_code
_entity_poly.pdbx_strand_id
1 'polypeptide(L)'
;LRNYVLSLANTGVRHGTEALGLRWRNIEWYLRDGERYLAVSVDGKTNKRTAIARDRVVDFLWRQALLNPSIWALDFDELIAAELDEAVFTTRLSAPVTVHNLNRTFNALLDELGLKTGADGRTRTLYSWRHFYATQDLERGVSTHALSKQMGNSTVMLDKHYSKYSPLLNAEVHSGRKKKH
;
A
#
# COMPACT_ATOMS: atom_id res chain seq x y z
N LEU A 1 4.93 -1.73 -13.27
CA LEU A 1 3.83 -0.87 -12.80
C LEU A 1 2.77 -1.65 -12.02
N ARG A 2 2.20 -2.75 -12.58
CA ARG A 2 1.08 -3.50 -11.98
C ARG A 2 1.33 -3.89 -10.51
N ASN A 3 2.42 -4.60 -10.21
CA ASN A 3 2.72 -5.04 -8.84
C ASN A 3 2.91 -3.85 -7.89
N TYR A 4 3.54 -2.78 -8.36
CA TYR A 4 3.73 -1.55 -7.60
C TYR A 4 2.40 -0.90 -7.19
N VAL A 5 1.51 -0.69 -8.16
CA VAL A 5 0.17 -0.09 -7.92
C VAL A 5 -0.65 -0.94 -6.96
N LEU A 6 -0.67 -2.26 -7.16
CA LEU A 6 -1.40 -3.18 -6.29
C LEU A 6 -0.84 -3.20 -4.87
N SER A 7 0.48 -3.08 -4.71
CA SER A 7 1.10 -2.95 -3.38
C SER A 7 0.69 -1.64 -2.70
N LEU A 8 0.71 -0.50 -3.39
CA LEU A 8 0.24 0.77 -2.84
C LEU A 8 -1.21 0.70 -2.36
N ALA A 9 -2.08 0.11 -3.18
CA ALA A 9 -3.52 -0.03 -2.90
C ALA A 9 -3.82 -0.97 -1.70
N ASN A 10 -2.87 -1.80 -1.29
CA ASN A 10 -3.06 -2.83 -0.27
C ASN A 10 -2.12 -2.70 0.95
N THR A 11 -1.32 -1.65 1.02
CA THR A 11 -0.46 -1.34 2.17
C THR A 11 -0.69 0.07 2.73
N GLY A 12 -1.21 0.97 1.91
CA GLY A 12 -1.36 2.38 2.27
C GLY A 12 -0.02 3.14 2.39
N VAL A 13 1.11 2.57 1.94
CA VAL A 13 2.39 3.28 1.90
C VAL A 13 2.38 4.41 0.88
N ARG A 14 3.22 5.44 1.09
CA ARG A 14 3.31 6.58 0.17
C ARG A 14 4.05 6.17 -1.10
N HIS A 15 3.50 6.58 -2.24
CA HIS A 15 4.23 6.58 -3.50
C HIS A 15 5.51 7.41 -3.39
N GLY A 16 6.56 6.98 -4.05
CA GLY A 16 7.87 7.64 -4.04
C GLY A 16 8.74 7.18 -2.88
N THR A 17 9.06 8.05 -1.94
CA THR A 17 10.08 7.79 -0.92
C THR A 17 9.85 6.52 -0.10
N GLU A 18 8.63 6.24 0.37
CA GLU A 18 8.38 5.03 1.17
C GLU A 18 8.41 3.78 0.30
N ALA A 19 7.58 3.71 -0.75
CA ALA A 19 7.46 2.50 -1.55
C ALA A 19 8.72 2.18 -2.38
N LEU A 20 9.38 3.20 -2.97
CA LEU A 20 10.61 2.98 -3.72
C LEU A 20 11.85 2.81 -2.84
N GLY A 21 11.78 3.23 -1.59
CA GLY A 21 12.81 2.98 -0.59
C GLY A 21 12.78 1.57 -0.01
N LEU A 22 11.72 0.78 -0.28
CA LEU A 22 11.61 -0.56 0.26
C LEU A 22 12.71 -1.49 -0.25
N ARG A 23 13.33 -2.18 0.71
CA ARG A 23 14.26 -3.27 0.52
C ARG A 23 13.62 -4.56 1.02
N TRP A 24 14.08 -5.72 0.54
CA TRP A 24 13.56 -6.99 1.02
C TRP A 24 13.74 -7.16 2.52
N ARG A 25 14.83 -6.69 3.11
CA ARG A 25 15.05 -6.64 4.59
C ARG A 25 14.02 -5.79 5.37
N ASN A 26 13.20 -5.01 4.69
CA ASN A 26 12.13 -4.23 5.32
C ASN A 26 10.80 -4.98 5.41
N ILE A 27 10.77 -6.22 4.94
CA ILE A 27 9.57 -7.05 4.86
C ILE A 27 9.82 -8.28 5.73
N GLU A 28 8.88 -8.55 6.63
CA GLU A 28 9.00 -9.64 7.59
C GLU A 28 7.64 -10.29 7.86
N TRP A 29 7.66 -11.52 8.37
CA TRP A 29 6.48 -12.16 8.91
C TRP A 29 6.29 -11.79 10.38
N TYR A 30 5.21 -11.09 10.68
CA TYR A 30 4.76 -10.81 12.04
C TYR A 30 3.80 -11.89 12.50
N LEU A 31 4.13 -12.57 13.59
CA LEU A 31 3.32 -13.65 14.17
C LEU A 31 2.47 -13.10 15.33
N ARG A 32 1.17 -13.38 15.28
CA ARG A 32 0.25 -13.06 16.35
C ARG A 32 -0.88 -14.08 16.42
N ASP A 33 -1.12 -14.60 17.60
CA ASP A 33 -2.22 -15.56 17.89
C ASP A 33 -2.23 -16.80 16.96
N GLY A 34 -1.04 -17.27 16.56
CA GLY A 34 -0.87 -18.40 15.64
C GLY A 34 -1.00 -18.05 14.16
N GLU A 35 -1.38 -16.82 13.82
CA GLU A 35 -1.48 -16.33 12.45
C GLU A 35 -0.26 -15.50 12.05
N ARG A 36 0.08 -15.52 10.76
CA ARG A 36 1.18 -14.71 10.22
C ARG A 36 0.67 -13.58 9.35
N TYR A 37 1.23 -12.41 9.53
CA TYR A 37 0.90 -11.19 8.80
C TYR A 37 2.14 -10.63 8.14
N LEU A 38 2.02 -10.16 6.90
CA LEU A 38 3.14 -9.50 6.24
C LEU A 38 3.31 -8.08 6.78
N ALA A 39 4.39 -7.85 7.48
CA ALA A 39 4.77 -6.55 8.02
C ALA A 39 5.77 -5.87 7.09
N VAL A 40 5.59 -4.57 6.87
CA VAL A 40 6.42 -3.75 6.00
C VAL A 40 6.93 -2.55 6.78
N SER A 41 8.22 -2.53 7.07
CA SER A 41 8.89 -1.42 7.75
C SER A 41 9.24 -0.33 6.74
N VAL A 42 8.70 0.88 6.94
CA VAL A 42 8.90 2.02 6.03
C VAL A 42 9.53 3.20 6.74
N ASP A 43 10.47 3.85 6.06
CA ASP A 43 11.03 5.13 6.48
C ASP A 43 10.12 6.26 5.97
N GLY A 44 9.31 6.82 6.87
CA GLY A 44 8.52 8.00 6.59
C GLY A 44 9.37 9.28 6.66
N LYS A 45 8.81 10.40 6.20
CA LYS A 45 9.49 11.70 6.24
C LYS A 45 9.91 12.12 7.67
N THR A 46 9.17 11.69 8.67
CA THR A 46 9.36 12.09 10.07
C THR A 46 9.71 10.92 10.99
N ASN A 47 9.19 9.73 10.74
CA ASN A 47 9.37 8.58 11.61
C ASN A 47 9.35 7.27 10.81
N LYS A 48 10.10 6.30 11.30
CA LYS A 48 9.96 4.89 10.91
C LYS A 48 8.64 4.34 11.46
N ARG A 49 7.98 3.50 10.69
CA ARG A 49 6.80 2.75 11.14
C ARG A 49 6.73 1.40 10.46
N THR A 50 5.99 0.50 11.06
CA THR A 50 5.60 -0.77 10.45
C THR A 50 4.15 -0.66 9.98
N ALA A 51 3.90 -1.03 8.74
CA ALA A 51 2.57 -1.17 8.17
C ALA A 51 2.27 -2.65 7.95
N ILE A 52 1.06 -3.09 8.29
CA ILE A 52 0.60 -4.45 7.97
C ILE A 52 0.00 -4.44 6.57
N ALA A 53 0.52 -5.28 5.71
CA ALA A 53 0.01 -5.45 4.36
C ALA A 53 -1.21 -6.38 4.35
N ARG A 54 -2.13 -6.17 3.41
CA ARG A 54 -3.21 -7.14 3.15
C ARG A 54 -2.61 -8.41 2.54
N ASP A 55 -3.19 -9.57 2.81
CA ASP A 55 -2.65 -10.90 2.44
C ASP A 55 -2.22 -11.00 0.97
N ARG A 56 -3.01 -10.43 0.07
CA ARG A 56 -2.70 -10.44 -1.38
C ARG A 56 -1.40 -9.74 -1.76
N VAL A 57 -0.80 -8.95 -0.86
CA VAL A 57 0.48 -8.28 -1.12
C VAL A 57 1.60 -9.30 -1.30
N VAL A 58 1.53 -10.44 -0.65
CA VAL A 58 2.45 -11.57 -0.84
C VAL A 58 2.56 -11.92 -2.32
N ASP A 59 1.42 -12.11 -3.01
CA ASP A 59 1.40 -12.44 -4.45
C ASP A 59 2.02 -11.34 -5.32
N PHE A 60 1.83 -10.07 -4.93
CA PHE A 60 2.35 -8.95 -5.71
C PHE A 60 3.85 -8.82 -5.57
N LEU A 61 4.36 -8.99 -4.36
CA LEU A 61 5.78 -8.97 -4.06
C LEU A 61 6.48 -10.21 -4.62
N TRP A 62 5.86 -11.38 -4.50
CA TRP A 62 6.36 -12.61 -5.11
C TRP A 62 6.54 -12.46 -6.62
N ARG A 63 5.51 -11.98 -7.33
CA ARG A 63 5.62 -11.69 -8.76
C ARG A 63 6.67 -10.61 -9.09
N GLN A 64 6.95 -9.70 -8.15
CA GLN A 64 8.00 -8.71 -8.32
C GLN A 64 9.38 -9.36 -8.17
N ALA A 65 9.56 -10.26 -7.20
CA ALA A 65 10.80 -11.03 -6.99
C ALA A 65 11.17 -11.85 -8.23
N LEU A 66 10.19 -12.53 -8.83
CA LEU A 66 10.39 -13.32 -10.05
C LEU A 66 10.89 -12.52 -11.28
N LEU A 67 10.80 -11.20 -11.24
CA LEU A 67 11.35 -10.33 -12.29
C LEU A 67 12.84 -9.99 -12.06
N ASN A 68 13.39 -10.33 -10.90
CA ASN A 68 14.77 -10.03 -10.53
C ASN A 68 15.64 -11.30 -10.63
N PRO A 69 16.57 -11.38 -11.60
CA PRO A 69 17.42 -12.55 -11.80
C PRO A 69 18.29 -12.92 -10.59
N SER A 70 18.55 -11.99 -9.67
CA SER A 70 19.38 -12.27 -8.49
C SER A 70 18.66 -13.08 -7.41
N ILE A 71 17.31 -13.07 -7.40
CA ILE A 71 16.51 -13.63 -6.30
C ILE A 71 15.35 -14.53 -6.76
N TRP A 72 15.13 -14.68 -8.06
CA TRP A 72 14.00 -15.42 -8.63
C TRP A 72 13.93 -16.91 -8.22
N ALA A 73 15.07 -17.48 -7.82
CA ALA A 73 15.17 -18.89 -7.46
C ALA A 73 14.79 -19.18 -6.00
N LEU A 74 14.70 -18.14 -5.15
CA LEU A 74 14.28 -18.27 -3.76
C LEU A 74 12.75 -18.40 -3.70
N ASP A 75 12.22 -19.23 -2.80
CA ASP A 75 10.81 -19.12 -2.48
C ASP A 75 10.54 -17.85 -1.64
N PHE A 76 9.27 -17.52 -1.41
CA PHE A 76 8.94 -16.25 -0.76
C PHE A 76 9.36 -16.22 0.71
N ASP A 77 9.27 -17.33 1.43
CA ASP A 77 9.66 -17.40 2.83
C ASP A 77 11.20 -17.36 2.97
N GLU A 78 11.93 -18.04 2.07
CA GLU A 78 13.40 -17.93 1.97
C GLU A 78 13.86 -16.50 1.65
N LEU A 79 13.16 -15.83 0.73
CA LEU A 79 13.46 -14.45 0.36
C LEU A 79 13.28 -13.49 1.53
N ILE A 80 12.21 -13.65 2.31
CA ILE A 80 11.98 -12.84 3.51
C ILE A 80 13.05 -13.14 4.57
N ALA A 81 13.37 -14.41 4.80
CA ALA A 81 14.37 -14.82 5.77
C ALA A 81 15.81 -14.38 5.44
N ALA A 82 16.10 -14.16 4.14
CA ALA A 82 17.41 -13.72 3.68
C ALA A 82 17.73 -12.24 3.98
N GLU A 83 16.74 -11.43 4.36
CA GLU A 83 16.89 -10.01 4.74
C GLU A 83 17.75 -9.17 3.76
N LEU A 84 17.59 -9.40 2.46
CA LEU A 84 18.44 -8.82 1.44
C LEU A 84 18.30 -7.29 1.35
N ASP A 85 19.42 -6.60 1.17
CA ASP A 85 19.47 -5.14 0.96
C ASP A 85 19.20 -4.76 -0.51
N GLU A 86 18.44 -5.56 -1.23
CA GLU A 86 18.03 -5.28 -2.59
C GLU A 86 16.68 -4.56 -2.62
N ALA A 87 16.52 -3.67 -3.62
CA ALA A 87 15.27 -2.94 -3.80
C ALA A 87 14.14 -3.91 -4.20
N VAL A 88 12.98 -3.76 -3.56
CA VAL A 88 11.78 -4.56 -3.87
C VAL A 88 11.27 -4.25 -5.28
N PHE A 89 11.19 -2.97 -5.63
CA PHE A 89 10.67 -2.55 -6.94
C PHE A 89 11.81 -2.22 -7.90
N THR A 90 12.09 -3.17 -8.78
CA THR A 90 13.12 -3.07 -9.82
C THR A 90 12.51 -3.22 -11.21
N THR A 91 13.26 -2.83 -12.22
CA THR A 91 13.01 -3.20 -13.60
C THR A 91 13.41 -4.68 -13.84
N ARG A 92 13.08 -5.21 -15.02
CA ARG A 92 13.53 -6.57 -15.42
C ARG A 92 15.05 -6.72 -15.51
N LEU A 93 15.80 -5.62 -15.54
CA LEU A 93 17.26 -5.60 -15.53
C LEU A 93 17.82 -5.32 -14.13
N SER A 94 17.05 -5.57 -13.09
CA SER A 94 17.39 -5.34 -11.67
C SER A 94 17.73 -3.89 -11.31
N ALA A 95 17.58 -2.94 -12.23
CA ALA A 95 17.78 -1.54 -11.94
C ALA A 95 16.61 -0.98 -11.10
N PRO A 96 16.85 -0.13 -10.11
CA PRO A 96 15.78 0.51 -9.35
C PRO A 96 14.81 1.28 -10.23
N VAL A 97 13.51 1.15 -9.95
CA VAL A 97 12.48 1.92 -10.64
C VAL A 97 12.47 3.35 -10.09
N THR A 98 12.32 4.35 -10.96
CA THR A 98 12.27 5.76 -10.55
C THR A 98 10.85 6.29 -10.46
N VAL A 99 10.64 7.32 -9.62
CA VAL A 99 9.36 8.05 -9.52
C VAL A 99 8.93 8.56 -10.91
N HIS A 100 9.88 9.11 -11.68
CA HIS A 100 9.61 9.65 -13.00
C HIS A 100 9.06 8.57 -13.97
N ASN A 101 9.72 7.42 -14.02
CA ASN A 101 9.29 6.33 -14.90
C ASN A 101 7.92 5.78 -14.53
N LEU A 102 7.65 5.62 -13.22
CA LEU A 102 6.34 5.17 -12.75
C LEU A 102 5.24 6.16 -13.08
N ASN A 103 5.46 7.45 -12.82
CA ASN A 103 4.48 8.50 -13.11
C ASN A 103 4.20 8.59 -14.62
N ARG A 104 5.24 8.56 -15.46
CA ARG A 104 5.09 8.56 -16.92
C ARG A 104 4.24 7.39 -17.41
N THR A 105 4.60 6.17 -16.99
CA THR A 105 3.87 4.96 -17.41
C THR A 105 2.44 4.95 -16.87
N PHE A 106 2.23 5.39 -15.62
CA PHE A 106 0.90 5.46 -15.03
C PHE A 106 0.02 6.51 -15.72
N ASN A 107 0.58 7.67 -16.02
CA ASN A 107 -0.14 8.73 -16.74
C ASN A 107 -0.55 8.28 -18.13
N ALA A 108 0.38 7.66 -18.90
CA ALA A 108 0.06 7.13 -20.22
C ALA A 108 -1.09 6.10 -20.17
N LEU A 109 -1.07 5.21 -19.18
CA LEU A 109 -2.16 4.24 -18.98
C LEU A 109 -3.50 4.93 -18.66
N LEU A 110 -3.48 5.96 -17.80
CA LEU A 110 -4.70 6.69 -17.46
C LEU A 110 -5.26 7.48 -18.66
N ASP A 111 -4.38 8.05 -19.48
CA ASP A 111 -4.77 8.78 -20.70
C ASP A 111 -5.37 7.82 -21.73
N GLU A 112 -4.75 6.66 -21.96
CA GLU A 112 -5.24 5.60 -22.86
C GLU A 112 -6.64 5.08 -22.45
N LEU A 113 -6.86 4.93 -21.14
CA LEU A 113 -8.14 4.45 -20.60
C LEU A 113 -9.19 5.54 -20.39
N GLY A 114 -8.87 6.81 -20.66
CA GLY A 114 -9.78 7.94 -20.37
C GLY A 114 -10.03 8.13 -18.86
N LEU A 115 -9.12 7.68 -18.00
CA LEU A 115 -9.30 7.67 -16.55
C LEU A 115 -8.45 8.73 -15.83
N LYS A 116 -7.86 9.67 -16.55
CA LYS A 116 -6.98 10.69 -15.95
C LYS A 116 -7.69 11.58 -14.95
N THR A 117 -8.92 11.93 -15.25
CA THR A 117 -9.75 12.80 -14.40
C THR A 117 -10.85 11.98 -13.73
N GLY A 118 -11.05 12.18 -12.44
CA GLY A 118 -12.14 11.59 -11.68
C GLY A 118 -13.47 12.27 -11.97
N ALA A 119 -14.59 11.68 -11.56
CA ALA A 119 -15.92 12.28 -11.66
C ALA A 119 -16.03 13.61 -10.88
N ASP A 120 -15.17 13.81 -9.88
CA ASP A 120 -15.03 15.04 -9.08
C ASP A 120 -14.14 16.11 -9.74
N GLY A 121 -13.69 15.90 -10.98
CA GLY A 121 -12.80 16.79 -11.72
C GLY A 121 -11.32 16.74 -11.29
N ARG A 122 -10.97 15.92 -10.31
CA ARG A 122 -9.59 15.82 -9.82
C ARG A 122 -8.76 14.87 -10.68
N THR A 123 -7.50 15.24 -10.88
CA THR A 123 -6.53 14.39 -11.58
C THR A 123 -6.12 13.22 -10.70
N ARG A 124 -6.22 12.01 -11.25
CA ARG A 124 -5.71 10.80 -10.61
C ARG A 124 -4.20 10.72 -10.74
N THR A 125 -3.55 10.33 -9.66
CA THR A 125 -2.10 10.12 -9.56
C THR A 125 -1.81 8.81 -8.85
N LEU A 126 -0.54 8.39 -8.83
CA LEU A 126 -0.14 7.24 -8.01
C LEU A 126 -0.44 7.43 -6.51
N TYR A 127 -0.49 8.67 -6.02
CA TYR A 127 -0.90 8.98 -4.66
C TYR A 127 -2.38 8.68 -4.38
N SER A 128 -3.23 8.65 -5.42
CA SER A 128 -4.66 8.32 -5.29
C SER A 128 -4.90 6.92 -4.72
N TRP A 129 -3.94 5.98 -4.89
CA TRP A 129 -4.03 4.64 -4.33
C TRP A 129 -3.95 4.62 -2.80
N ARG A 130 -3.25 5.59 -2.23
CA ARG A 130 -3.22 5.76 -0.78
C ARG A 130 -4.57 6.28 -0.25
N HIS A 131 -5.23 7.16 -1.00
CA HIS A 131 -6.61 7.56 -0.68
C HIS A 131 -7.57 6.39 -0.80
N PHE A 132 -7.44 5.59 -1.85
CA PHE A 132 -8.23 4.37 -2.02
C PHE A 132 -8.06 3.40 -0.84
N TYR A 133 -6.82 3.15 -0.41
CA TYR A 133 -6.53 2.30 0.76
C TYR A 133 -7.25 2.83 2.02
N ALA A 134 -7.11 4.12 2.30
CA ALA A 134 -7.73 4.73 3.47
C ALA A 134 -9.26 4.64 3.44
N THR A 135 -9.86 4.93 2.29
CA THR A 135 -11.31 4.81 2.09
C THR A 135 -11.79 3.39 2.37
N GLN A 136 -11.13 2.41 1.80
CA GLN A 136 -11.48 1.00 1.99
C GLN A 136 -11.36 0.53 3.45
N ASP A 137 -10.36 1.00 4.19
CA ASP A 137 -10.20 0.63 5.60
C ASP A 137 -11.24 1.31 6.50
N LEU A 138 -11.58 2.57 6.22
CA LEU A 138 -12.66 3.25 6.92
C LEU A 138 -14.03 2.58 6.65
N GLU A 139 -14.30 2.16 5.42
CA GLU A 139 -15.51 1.39 5.05
C GLU A 139 -15.59 0.05 5.79
N ARG A 140 -14.44 -0.57 6.08
CA ARG A 140 -14.36 -1.78 6.90
C ARG A 140 -14.50 -1.54 8.39
N GLY A 141 -14.61 -0.28 8.82
CA GLY A 141 -14.74 0.10 10.21
C GLY A 141 -13.42 0.22 10.97
N VAL A 142 -12.28 0.29 10.28
CA VAL A 142 -11.00 0.61 10.91
C VAL A 142 -11.07 2.03 11.47
N SER A 143 -10.71 2.22 12.75
CA SER A 143 -10.75 3.55 13.37
C SER A 143 -9.72 4.49 12.73
N THR A 144 -10.03 5.80 12.70
CA THR A 144 -9.09 6.83 12.20
C THR A 144 -7.77 6.81 12.96
N HIS A 145 -7.79 6.47 14.26
CA HIS A 145 -6.57 6.32 15.06
C HIS A 145 -5.71 5.14 14.56
N ALA A 146 -6.28 3.95 14.39
CA ALA A 146 -5.56 2.79 13.88
C ALA A 146 -5.02 3.06 12.47
N LEU A 147 -5.85 3.64 11.60
CA LEU A 147 -5.46 4.01 10.25
C LEU A 147 -4.34 5.05 10.22
N SER A 148 -4.34 6.02 11.16
CA SER A 148 -3.27 7.01 11.28
C SER A 148 -1.92 6.37 11.57
N LYS A 149 -1.88 5.38 12.44
CA LYS A 149 -0.65 4.60 12.73
C LYS A 149 -0.21 3.78 11.52
N GLN A 150 -1.13 3.07 10.89
CA GLN A 150 -0.89 2.27 9.69
C GLN A 150 -0.30 3.12 8.55
N MET A 151 -0.89 4.28 8.29
CA MET A 151 -0.48 5.13 7.19
C MET A 151 0.63 6.14 7.54
N GLY A 152 0.89 6.40 8.81
CA GLY A 152 1.82 7.46 9.24
C GLY A 152 1.30 8.86 8.89
N ASN A 153 0.00 9.08 9.05
CA ASN A 153 -0.65 10.39 8.97
C ASN A 153 -1.12 10.81 10.36
N SER A 154 -1.39 12.10 10.58
CA SER A 154 -2.13 12.51 11.77
C SER A 154 -3.62 12.19 11.60
N THR A 155 -4.32 11.96 12.72
CA THR A 155 -5.80 11.79 12.73
C THR A 155 -6.49 13.01 12.13
N VAL A 156 -6.00 14.22 12.43
CA VAL A 156 -6.51 15.48 11.88
C VAL A 156 -6.46 15.49 10.34
N MET A 157 -5.38 14.98 9.76
CA MET A 157 -5.26 14.88 8.29
C MET A 157 -6.24 13.86 7.72
N LEU A 158 -6.45 12.75 8.41
CA LEU A 158 -7.45 11.76 8.01
C LEU A 158 -8.85 12.34 8.11
N ASP A 159 -9.20 12.97 9.20
CA ASP A 159 -10.51 13.60 9.40
C ASP A 159 -10.78 14.67 8.34
N LYS A 160 -9.81 15.53 8.03
CA LYS A 160 -9.93 16.55 6.98
C LYS A 160 -10.21 15.96 5.59
N HIS A 161 -9.55 14.88 5.24
CA HIS A 161 -9.67 14.27 3.90
C HIS A 161 -10.81 13.26 3.79
N TYR A 162 -11.23 12.66 4.91
CA TYR A 162 -12.21 11.57 4.95
C TYR A 162 -13.42 11.87 5.83
N SER A 163 -13.58 13.12 6.31
CA SER A 163 -14.75 13.57 7.10
C SER A 163 -16.09 13.43 6.37
N LYS A 164 -16.07 13.17 5.07
CA LYS A 164 -17.26 12.83 4.26
C LYS A 164 -17.88 11.46 4.60
N TYR A 165 -17.24 10.68 5.48
CA TYR A 165 -17.86 9.52 6.12
C TYR A 165 -18.89 10.01 7.12
N SER A 166 -20.05 10.38 6.57
CA SER A 166 -21.18 10.88 7.30
C SER A 166 -21.74 9.78 8.24
N PRO A 167 -22.46 10.15 9.31
CA PRO A 167 -23.21 9.20 10.13
C PRO A 167 -24.08 8.24 9.31
N LEU A 168 -24.50 8.64 8.11
CA LEU A 168 -25.30 7.81 7.19
C LEU A 168 -24.54 6.59 6.68
N LEU A 169 -23.22 6.70 6.42
CA LEU A 169 -22.39 5.56 6.01
C LEU A 169 -22.10 4.60 7.17
N ASN A 170 -22.24 5.06 8.39
CA ASN A 170 -22.10 4.27 9.61
C ASN A 170 -23.46 4.07 10.34
N ALA A 171 -24.58 4.18 9.61
CA ALA A 171 -25.92 4.11 10.20
C ALA A 171 -26.15 2.83 11.03
N GLU A 172 -25.62 1.70 10.59
CA GLU A 172 -25.71 0.43 11.31
C GLU A 172 -25.02 0.51 12.68
N VAL A 173 -23.81 1.09 12.71
CA VAL A 173 -23.04 1.26 13.95
C VAL A 173 -23.78 2.21 14.90
N HIS A 174 -24.23 3.36 14.39
CA HIS A 174 -24.94 4.34 15.20
C HIS A 174 -26.32 3.87 15.65
N SER A 175 -26.95 2.97 14.88
CA SER A 175 -28.24 2.37 15.27
C SER A 175 -28.11 1.21 16.26
N GLY A 176 -26.88 0.82 16.63
CA GLY A 176 -26.63 -0.31 17.52
C GLY A 176 -26.87 -1.69 16.87
N ARG A 177 -27.06 -1.75 15.56
CA ARG A 177 -27.22 -3.02 14.85
C ARG A 177 -25.87 -3.70 14.67
N LYS A 178 -25.77 -5.00 14.98
CA LYS A 178 -24.57 -5.79 14.68
C LYS A 178 -24.44 -5.95 13.17
N LYS A 179 -23.22 -5.72 12.60
CA LYS A 179 -22.94 -6.07 11.21
C LYS A 179 -23.21 -7.58 11.05
N LYS A 180 -24.05 -7.95 10.09
CA LYS A 180 -24.13 -9.34 9.63
C LYS A 180 -22.84 -9.64 8.87
N HIS A 181 -22.03 -10.54 9.41
CA HIS A 181 -20.84 -11.09 8.72
C HIS A 181 -21.27 -12.07 7.64
#